data_ea178ff07bbaaf143b683b3452eabc21
#
_entry.id   ea178ff07bbaaf143b683b3452eabc21
#
_cell.length_a   1.000
_cell.length_b   1.000
_cell.length_c   1.000
_cell.angle_alpha   90.00
_cell.angle_beta   90.00
_cell.angle_gamma   90.00
#
_symmetry.space_group_name_H-M   'P 1'
#
loop_
_entity.id
_entity.type
_entity.pdbx_description
1 polymer ?
#
loop_
_entity_poly.entity_id
_entity_poly.type
_entity_poly.pdbx_seq_one_letter_code
_entity_poly.pdbx_strand_id
1 'polypeptide(L)'
;MKILKMLTPVLILLFYFACSENKKSPENSSDSVSKGVKTEEVTYNINGKNYKSFVAYKDDSDQPKPVVMVIPEWWGLTDYAKGRAKQLADLGYFALAIDFYGEGKTVDNPTDAGKLAEPFYKIPVNAKTVFDGAKAQILKYPNADYGKIAVIGYCFGGAQALNMARQESDLKGVVSFHGNLMTGIKPKNNKVKILVCNGADDSFVPEEEIAAFKKQMDSAKVSYTFNNYPNSVHSFTNPAST
;
A
#
# COMPACT_ATOMS: atom_id res chain seq x y z
N MET A 1 51.41 -60.48 -48.76
CA MET A 1 50.64 -60.34 -47.47
C MET A 1 50.11 -58.95 -47.37
N LYS A 2 48.85 -58.70 -47.82
CA LYS A 2 48.19 -57.37 -47.77
C LYS A 2 47.00 -57.52 -46.87
N ILE A 3 47.06 -56.82 -45.76
CA ILE A 3 45.98 -56.74 -44.75
C ILE A 3 45.03 -55.64 -45.20
N LEU A 4 43.78 -56.06 -45.52
CA LEU A 4 42.69 -55.20 -45.92
C LEU A 4 41.98 -54.71 -44.64
N LYS A 5 42.05 -53.38 -44.40
CA LYS A 5 41.32 -52.74 -43.31
C LYS A 5 39.92 -52.37 -43.80
N MET A 6 38.89 -53.05 -43.23
CA MET A 6 37.50 -52.66 -43.38
C MET A 6 37.23 -51.32 -42.60
N LEU A 7 36.78 -50.32 -43.33
CA LEU A 7 36.18 -49.14 -42.74
C LEU A 7 34.66 -49.30 -42.57
N THR A 8 34.18 -49.30 -41.36
CA THR A 8 32.75 -49.18 -41.05
C THR A 8 32.35 -47.75 -41.04
N PRO A 9 31.27 -47.31 -41.71
CA PRO A 9 30.78 -45.96 -41.59
C PRO A 9 29.96 -45.80 -40.29
N VAL A 10 30.38 -44.85 -39.43
CA VAL A 10 29.61 -44.39 -38.27
C VAL A 10 28.54 -43.43 -38.75
N LEU A 11 27.31 -43.86 -38.62
CA LEU A 11 26.12 -43.01 -38.91
C LEU A 11 25.89 -42.06 -37.74
N ILE A 12 26.23 -40.77 -37.91
CA ILE A 12 25.98 -39.73 -36.92
C ILE A 12 24.53 -39.28 -37.11
N LEU A 13 23.66 -39.68 -36.19
CA LEU A 13 22.31 -39.14 -36.05
C LEU A 13 22.39 -37.78 -35.35
N LEU A 14 22.22 -36.69 -36.10
CA LEU A 14 22.02 -35.36 -35.59
C LEU A 14 20.60 -35.23 -35.04
N PHE A 15 20.45 -35.28 -33.70
CA PHE A 15 19.23 -34.87 -33.03
C PHE A 15 19.17 -33.33 -33.01
N TYR A 16 18.31 -32.76 -33.83
CA TYR A 16 17.91 -31.36 -33.68
C TYR A 16 17.00 -31.25 -32.47
N PHE A 17 17.54 -30.79 -31.35
CA PHE A 17 16.72 -30.24 -30.24
C PHE A 17 16.18 -28.88 -30.67
N ALA A 18 14.93 -28.85 -31.09
CA ALA A 18 14.18 -27.59 -31.20
C ALA A 18 13.85 -27.10 -29.76
N CYS A 19 14.67 -26.21 -29.22
CA CYS A 19 14.28 -25.42 -28.07
C CYS A 19 13.12 -24.48 -28.47
N SER A 20 11.90 -24.88 -28.16
CA SER A 20 10.77 -23.99 -28.14
C SER A 20 10.94 -23.06 -26.92
N GLU A 21 11.45 -21.86 -27.14
CA GLU A 21 11.41 -20.80 -26.13
C GLU A 21 9.95 -20.37 -25.96
N ASN A 22 9.34 -20.95 -24.94
CA ASN A 22 8.06 -20.49 -24.44
C ASN A 22 8.31 -19.18 -23.67
N LYS A 23 8.23 -18.04 -24.35
CA LYS A 23 8.16 -16.72 -23.70
C LYS A 23 6.89 -16.69 -22.87
N LYS A 24 6.99 -17.06 -21.58
CA LYS A 24 5.97 -16.69 -20.60
C LYS A 24 5.97 -15.16 -20.54
N SER A 25 4.87 -14.60 -20.96
CA SER A 25 4.49 -13.21 -20.63
C SER A 25 4.55 -13.08 -19.11
N PRO A 26 4.93 -11.91 -18.56
CA PRO A 26 4.87 -11.72 -17.13
C PRO A 26 3.43 -11.88 -16.69
N GLU A 27 3.15 -12.96 -15.96
CA GLU A 27 1.88 -13.12 -15.26
C GLU A 27 1.70 -11.93 -14.33
N ASN A 28 0.64 -11.21 -14.58
CA ASN A 28 0.16 -10.10 -13.77
C ASN A 28 -0.03 -10.62 -12.33
N SER A 29 0.88 -10.26 -11.41
CA SER A 29 0.97 -10.81 -10.05
C SER A 29 -0.13 -10.30 -9.10
N SER A 30 -1.31 -9.92 -9.62
CA SER A 30 -2.39 -9.30 -8.85
C SER A 30 -3.44 -10.26 -8.29
N ASP A 31 -3.44 -11.56 -8.61
CA ASP A 31 -4.59 -12.43 -8.28
C ASP A 31 -4.32 -13.73 -7.51
N SER A 32 -3.19 -13.91 -6.87
CA SER A 32 -3.06 -15.00 -5.91
C SER A 32 -3.64 -14.60 -4.54
N VAL A 33 -4.96 -14.45 -4.45
CA VAL A 33 -5.64 -14.45 -3.15
C VAL A 33 -5.52 -15.86 -2.59
N SER A 34 -4.83 -16.00 -1.44
CA SER A 34 -4.71 -17.29 -0.80
C SER A 34 -6.11 -17.81 -0.40
N LYS A 35 -6.28 -19.13 -0.38
CA LYS A 35 -7.51 -19.78 0.07
C LYS A 35 -7.90 -19.26 1.44
N GLY A 36 -9.12 -18.67 1.56
CA GLY A 36 -9.70 -18.26 2.82
C GLY A 36 -9.78 -16.76 3.08
N VAL A 37 -9.25 -15.89 2.21
CA VAL A 37 -9.49 -14.44 2.35
C VAL A 37 -10.89 -14.11 1.86
N LYS A 38 -11.73 -13.57 2.75
CA LYS A 38 -13.02 -12.95 2.43
C LYS A 38 -12.79 -11.49 2.07
N THR A 39 -13.52 -11.03 1.05
CA THR A 39 -13.49 -9.63 0.61
C THR A 39 -14.90 -9.12 0.37
N GLU A 40 -15.13 -7.86 0.70
CA GLU A 40 -16.40 -7.19 0.42
C GLU A 40 -16.20 -5.69 0.17
N GLU A 41 -17.09 -5.09 -0.60
CA GLU A 41 -17.22 -3.65 -0.72
C GLU A 41 -18.21 -3.16 0.32
N VAL A 42 -17.81 -2.18 1.14
CA VAL A 42 -18.67 -1.58 2.15
C VAL A 42 -19.00 -0.15 1.78
N THR A 43 -20.31 0.13 1.65
CA THR A 43 -20.80 1.49 1.37
C THR A 43 -21.32 2.13 2.66
N TYR A 44 -20.90 3.38 2.89
CA TYR A 44 -21.34 4.19 4.03
C TYR A 44 -21.41 5.67 3.65
N ASN A 45 -22.16 6.45 4.45
CA ASN A 45 -22.36 7.87 4.17
C ASN A 45 -21.59 8.72 5.19
N ILE A 46 -20.92 9.76 4.70
CA ILE A 46 -20.30 10.81 5.51
C ILE A 46 -20.81 12.15 4.98
N ASN A 47 -21.54 12.88 5.78
CA ASN A 47 -22.05 14.23 5.46
C ASN A 47 -22.78 14.31 4.11
N GLY A 48 -23.62 13.31 3.79
CA GLY A 48 -24.41 13.26 2.57
C GLY A 48 -23.71 12.67 1.35
N LYS A 49 -22.42 12.32 1.45
CA LYS A 49 -21.65 11.67 0.39
C LYS A 49 -21.43 10.19 0.70
N ASN A 50 -21.61 9.33 -0.29
CA ASN A 50 -21.33 7.90 -0.15
C ASN A 50 -19.84 7.61 -0.36
N TYR A 51 -19.33 6.61 0.36
CA TYR A 51 -17.99 6.09 0.25
C TYR A 51 -18.07 4.57 0.06
N LYS A 52 -17.25 4.04 -0.86
CA LYS A 52 -17.22 2.62 -1.22
C LYS A 52 -15.85 2.05 -0.92
N SER A 53 -15.63 1.70 0.33
CA SER A 53 -14.37 1.12 0.81
C SER A 53 -14.35 -0.40 0.62
N PHE A 54 -13.16 -0.99 0.70
CA PHE A 54 -12.94 -2.40 0.48
C PHE A 54 -12.38 -3.07 1.73
N VAL A 55 -13.03 -4.13 2.19
CA VAL A 55 -12.64 -4.93 3.35
C VAL A 55 -12.07 -6.25 2.89
N ALA A 56 -11.01 -6.70 3.57
CA ALA A 56 -10.42 -8.02 3.38
C ALA A 56 -9.99 -8.60 4.74
N TYR A 57 -10.34 -9.85 5.00
CA TYR A 57 -9.96 -10.57 6.22
C TYR A 57 -10.05 -12.09 6.04
N LYS A 58 -9.38 -12.86 6.90
CA LYS A 58 -9.59 -14.30 7.01
C LYS A 58 -10.61 -14.60 8.10
N ASP A 59 -11.59 -15.43 7.78
CA ASP A 59 -12.58 -15.94 8.73
C ASP A 59 -12.17 -17.35 9.19
N ASP A 60 -11.01 -17.40 9.82
CA ASP A 60 -10.33 -18.63 10.23
C ASP A 60 -10.20 -18.77 11.76
N SER A 61 -10.77 -17.81 12.51
CA SER A 61 -10.69 -17.75 13.95
C SER A 61 -11.79 -16.86 14.54
N ASP A 62 -12.33 -17.25 15.69
CA ASP A 62 -13.28 -16.45 16.47
C ASP A 62 -12.61 -15.26 17.19
N GLN A 63 -11.28 -15.19 17.15
CA GLN A 63 -10.56 -14.09 17.79
C GLN A 63 -10.54 -12.85 16.91
N PRO A 64 -10.88 -11.66 17.46
CA PRO A 64 -10.77 -10.41 16.73
C PRO A 64 -9.34 -10.15 16.25
N LYS A 65 -9.21 -9.75 14.98
CA LYS A 65 -7.92 -9.49 14.33
C LYS A 65 -7.52 -8.03 14.46
N PRO A 66 -6.22 -7.73 14.67
CA PRO A 66 -5.73 -6.36 14.58
C PRO A 66 -6.09 -5.76 13.23
N VAL A 67 -6.43 -4.47 13.24
CA VAL A 67 -6.92 -3.76 12.06
C VAL A 67 -5.79 -2.98 11.39
N VAL A 68 -5.71 -3.06 10.06
CA VAL A 68 -4.87 -2.20 9.25
C VAL A 68 -5.75 -1.45 8.25
N MET A 69 -5.80 -0.13 8.39
CA MET A 69 -6.46 0.75 7.43
C MET A 69 -5.47 1.14 6.34
N VAL A 70 -5.89 1.04 5.07
CA VAL A 70 -5.05 1.32 3.91
C VAL A 70 -5.54 2.59 3.22
N ILE A 71 -4.70 3.62 3.15
CA ILE A 71 -4.99 4.84 2.40
C ILE A 71 -4.30 4.73 1.03
N PRO A 72 -5.08 4.80 -0.08
CA PRO A 72 -4.56 4.58 -1.42
C PRO A 72 -3.68 5.73 -1.92
N GLU A 73 -3.04 5.52 -3.06
CA GLU A 73 -2.40 6.57 -3.84
C GLU A 73 -3.44 7.61 -4.32
N TRP A 74 -2.98 8.70 -4.93
CA TRP A 74 -3.85 9.77 -5.43
C TRP A 74 -4.79 9.38 -6.59
N TRP A 75 -4.63 8.15 -7.10
CA TRP A 75 -5.52 7.59 -8.12
C TRP A 75 -6.91 7.17 -7.59
N GLY A 76 -7.10 7.16 -6.26
CA GLY A 76 -8.26 6.60 -5.57
C GLY A 76 -8.10 5.13 -5.21
N LEU A 77 -9.19 4.47 -4.84
CA LEU A 77 -9.19 3.07 -4.39
C LEU A 77 -9.08 2.10 -5.59
N THR A 78 -7.89 2.03 -6.17
CA THR A 78 -7.56 1.14 -7.29
C THR A 78 -7.33 -0.31 -6.85
N ASP A 79 -7.20 -1.21 -7.81
CA ASP A 79 -6.89 -2.63 -7.55
C ASP A 79 -5.56 -2.83 -6.83
N TYR A 80 -4.59 -1.93 -7.02
CA TYR A 80 -3.35 -1.95 -6.24
C TYR A 80 -3.62 -1.84 -4.74
N ALA A 81 -4.40 -0.85 -4.29
CA ALA A 81 -4.71 -0.67 -2.87
C ALA A 81 -5.60 -1.81 -2.33
N LYS A 82 -6.55 -2.31 -3.12
CA LYS A 82 -7.34 -3.50 -2.79
C LYS A 82 -6.47 -4.75 -2.67
N GLY A 83 -5.49 -4.91 -3.55
CA GLY A 83 -4.48 -5.97 -3.49
C GLY A 83 -3.65 -5.92 -2.21
N ARG A 84 -3.25 -4.73 -1.75
CA ARG A 84 -2.55 -4.56 -0.47
C ARG A 84 -3.42 -4.96 0.73
N ALA A 85 -4.72 -4.64 0.70
CA ALA A 85 -5.65 -5.09 1.73
C ALA A 85 -5.77 -6.64 1.76
N LYS A 86 -5.85 -7.29 0.60
CA LYS A 86 -5.84 -8.76 0.51
C LYS A 86 -4.56 -9.37 1.08
N GLN A 87 -3.39 -8.81 0.76
CA GLN A 87 -2.11 -9.27 1.30
C GLN A 87 -2.03 -9.12 2.83
N LEU A 88 -2.55 -8.04 3.39
CA LEU A 88 -2.65 -7.86 4.84
C LEU A 88 -3.59 -8.89 5.49
N ALA A 89 -4.72 -9.19 4.84
CA ALA A 89 -5.62 -10.23 5.29
C ALA A 89 -4.94 -11.61 5.30
N ASP A 90 -4.10 -11.90 4.32
CA ASP A 90 -3.28 -13.12 4.29
C ASP A 90 -2.32 -13.23 5.46
N LEU A 91 -1.80 -12.11 5.91
CA LEU A 91 -0.93 -12.00 7.10
C LEU A 91 -1.72 -12.07 8.42
N GLY A 92 -3.05 -12.22 8.39
CA GLY A 92 -3.89 -12.37 9.58
C GLY A 92 -4.46 -11.07 10.13
N TYR A 93 -4.39 -9.97 9.38
CA TYR A 93 -5.02 -8.70 9.76
C TYR A 93 -6.47 -8.61 9.24
N PHE A 94 -7.26 -7.77 9.90
CA PHE A 94 -8.47 -7.21 9.32
C PHE A 94 -8.09 -5.95 8.56
N ALA A 95 -8.23 -5.94 7.23
CA ALA A 95 -7.81 -4.83 6.40
C ALA A 95 -9.00 -4.04 5.84
N LEU A 96 -8.95 -2.70 5.93
CA LEU A 96 -9.93 -1.78 5.35
C LEU A 96 -9.21 -0.81 4.42
N ALA A 97 -9.30 -1.00 3.10
CA ALA A 97 -8.83 -0.03 2.12
C ALA A 97 -9.90 1.04 1.88
N ILE A 98 -9.52 2.30 2.12
CA ILE A 98 -10.45 3.43 2.21
C ILE A 98 -10.71 4.02 0.82
N ASP A 99 -11.98 4.19 0.46
CA ASP A 99 -12.36 5.13 -0.60
C ASP A 99 -12.17 6.57 -0.07
N PHE A 100 -11.08 7.21 -0.47
CA PHE A 100 -10.74 8.51 0.09
C PHE A 100 -11.46 9.67 -0.60
N TYR A 101 -11.90 9.44 -1.84
CA TYR A 101 -12.57 10.48 -2.65
C TYR A 101 -14.09 10.39 -2.63
N GLY A 102 -14.65 9.25 -2.21
CA GLY A 102 -16.09 8.97 -2.22
C GLY A 102 -16.60 8.51 -3.59
N GLU A 103 -17.80 7.93 -3.58
CA GLU A 103 -18.50 7.35 -4.74
C GLU A 103 -17.69 6.27 -5.48
N GLY A 104 -16.65 5.70 -4.85
CA GLY A 104 -15.72 4.76 -5.48
C GLY A 104 -14.88 5.40 -6.59
N LYS A 105 -14.66 6.71 -6.52
CA LYS A 105 -14.02 7.46 -7.60
C LYS A 105 -12.54 7.12 -7.74
N THR A 106 -12.16 6.75 -8.97
CA THR A 106 -10.77 6.57 -9.41
C THR A 106 -10.49 7.43 -10.63
N VAL A 107 -9.24 7.76 -10.86
CA VAL A 107 -8.76 8.51 -12.02
C VAL A 107 -7.44 7.90 -12.52
N ASP A 108 -7.10 8.16 -13.78
CA ASP A 108 -5.96 7.58 -14.48
C ASP A 108 -4.98 8.62 -15.05
N ASN A 109 -5.23 9.92 -14.78
CA ASN A 109 -4.37 10.99 -15.23
C ASN A 109 -3.98 11.95 -14.09
N PRO A 110 -2.76 12.52 -14.13
CA PRO A 110 -2.24 13.36 -13.04
C PRO A 110 -3.04 14.63 -12.78
N THR A 111 -3.65 15.22 -13.83
CA THR A 111 -4.41 16.46 -13.69
C THR A 111 -5.64 16.28 -12.82
N ASP A 112 -6.40 15.21 -13.04
CA ASP A 112 -7.60 14.95 -12.25
C ASP A 112 -7.23 14.38 -10.86
N ALA A 113 -6.18 13.56 -10.78
CA ALA A 113 -5.66 13.10 -9.50
C ALA A 113 -5.23 14.27 -8.60
N GLY A 114 -4.50 15.25 -9.16
CA GLY A 114 -4.12 16.47 -8.45
C GLY A 114 -5.31 17.25 -7.92
N LYS A 115 -6.35 17.46 -8.74
CA LYS A 115 -7.59 18.14 -8.33
C LYS A 115 -8.30 17.43 -7.18
N LEU A 116 -8.32 16.09 -7.19
CA LEU A 116 -8.95 15.30 -6.13
C LEU A 116 -8.15 15.30 -4.84
N ALA A 117 -6.82 15.25 -4.93
CA ALA A 117 -5.93 15.22 -3.77
C ALA A 117 -5.77 16.58 -3.09
N GLU A 118 -5.80 17.67 -3.86
CA GLU A 118 -5.52 19.04 -3.39
C GLU A 118 -6.34 19.47 -2.14
N PRO A 119 -7.66 19.21 -2.04
CA PRO A 119 -8.44 19.57 -0.86
C PRO A 119 -7.96 18.92 0.44
N PHE A 120 -7.34 17.75 0.37
CA PHE A 120 -6.81 17.01 1.52
C PHE A 120 -5.44 17.53 1.96
N TYR A 121 -4.64 18.03 1.02
CA TYR A 121 -3.38 18.72 1.35
C TYR A 121 -3.63 20.11 1.93
N LYS A 122 -4.56 20.87 1.36
CA LYS A 122 -4.87 22.23 1.80
C LYS A 122 -5.63 22.27 3.12
N ILE A 123 -6.51 21.30 3.35
CA ILE A 123 -7.42 21.28 4.50
C ILE A 123 -7.33 19.90 5.18
N PRO A 124 -6.34 19.70 6.05
CA PRO A 124 -6.09 18.38 6.66
C PRO A 124 -7.26 17.77 7.44
N VAL A 125 -8.19 18.59 7.91
CA VAL A 125 -9.41 18.10 8.58
C VAL A 125 -10.32 17.30 7.64
N ASN A 126 -10.27 17.55 6.33
CA ASN A 126 -11.00 16.76 5.35
C ASN A 126 -10.54 15.30 5.37
N ALA A 127 -9.23 15.08 5.43
CA ALA A 127 -8.65 13.75 5.53
C ALA A 127 -9.09 13.04 6.81
N LYS A 128 -9.09 13.76 7.94
CA LYS A 128 -9.55 13.20 9.20
C LYS A 128 -11.02 12.82 9.16
N THR A 129 -11.88 13.65 8.58
CA THR A 129 -13.31 13.37 8.44
C THR A 129 -13.57 12.07 7.66
N VAL A 130 -12.87 11.87 6.54
CA VAL A 130 -12.98 10.63 5.75
C VAL A 130 -12.44 9.44 6.53
N PHE A 131 -11.30 9.61 7.16
CA PHE A 131 -10.66 8.56 7.97
C PHE A 131 -11.56 8.11 9.12
N ASP A 132 -12.12 9.04 9.89
CA ASP A 132 -13.02 8.75 11.02
C ASP A 132 -14.29 8.02 10.56
N GLY A 133 -14.86 8.44 9.44
CA GLY A 133 -16.03 7.78 8.85
C GLY A 133 -15.74 6.34 8.41
N ALA A 134 -14.57 6.10 7.83
CA ALA A 134 -14.11 4.75 7.49
C ALA A 134 -13.82 3.92 8.75
N LYS A 135 -13.15 4.50 9.74
CA LYS A 135 -12.83 3.85 11.02
C LYS A 135 -14.09 3.42 11.76
N ALA A 136 -15.15 4.22 11.71
CA ALA A 136 -16.44 3.86 12.32
C ALA A 136 -17.08 2.61 11.70
N GLN A 137 -16.74 2.25 10.44
CA GLN A 137 -17.28 1.03 9.83
C GLN A 137 -16.69 -0.24 10.46
N ILE A 138 -15.47 -0.17 10.97
CA ILE A 138 -14.80 -1.30 11.63
C ILE A 138 -15.62 -1.81 12.80
N LEU A 139 -16.33 -0.92 13.50
CA LEU A 139 -17.19 -1.28 14.65
C LEU A 139 -18.33 -2.23 14.29
N LYS A 140 -18.65 -2.38 13.01
CA LYS A 140 -19.70 -3.30 12.53
C LYS A 140 -19.19 -4.74 12.39
N TYR A 141 -17.89 -4.96 12.54
CA TYR A 141 -17.24 -6.26 12.34
C TYR A 141 -16.82 -6.87 13.69
N PRO A 142 -17.47 -7.93 14.15
CA PRO A 142 -17.11 -8.56 15.42
C PRO A 142 -15.73 -9.21 15.42
N ASN A 143 -15.19 -9.54 14.23
CA ASN A 143 -13.87 -10.10 14.03
C ASN A 143 -12.75 -9.05 13.85
N ALA A 144 -13.04 -7.76 14.06
CA ALA A 144 -12.06 -6.68 14.04
C ALA A 144 -11.74 -6.19 15.46
N ASP A 145 -10.46 -6.15 15.84
CA ASP A 145 -10.00 -5.61 17.12
C ASP A 145 -9.76 -4.10 17.00
N TYR A 146 -10.77 -3.30 17.34
CA TYR A 146 -10.65 -1.82 17.29
C TYR A 146 -9.76 -1.23 18.38
N GLY A 147 -9.31 -2.02 19.33
CA GLY A 147 -8.25 -1.62 20.28
C GLY A 147 -6.85 -1.66 19.66
N LYS A 148 -6.72 -2.24 18.45
CA LYS A 148 -5.45 -2.45 17.76
C LYS A 148 -5.53 -2.00 16.31
N ILE A 149 -5.62 -0.68 16.08
CA ILE A 149 -5.69 -0.09 14.74
C ILE A 149 -4.34 0.49 14.35
N ALA A 150 -3.86 0.12 13.16
CA ALA A 150 -2.75 0.74 12.47
C ALA A 150 -3.20 1.28 11.10
N VAL A 151 -2.39 2.18 10.53
CA VAL A 151 -2.64 2.79 9.22
C VAL A 151 -1.42 2.62 8.34
N ILE A 152 -1.63 2.24 7.10
CA ILE A 152 -0.60 2.33 6.07
C ILE A 152 -1.11 3.18 4.92
N GLY A 153 -0.21 3.91 4.26
CA GLY A 153 -0.58 4.73 3.11
C GLY A 153 0.52 4.82 2.08
N TYR A 154 0.12 5.00 0.83
CA TYR A 154 1.00 5.01 -0.34
C TYR A 154 0.91 6.36 -1.05
N CYS A 155 2.03 7.01 -1.38
CA CYS A 155 2.09 8.31 -2.04
C CYS A 155 1.24 9.36 -1.28
N PHE A 156 0.20 9.91 -1.91
CA PHE A 156 -0.83 10.74 -1.26
C PHE A 156 -1.30 10.10 0.07
N GLY A 157 -1.62 8.81 0.03
CA GLY A 157 -2.05 8.09 1.23
C GLY A 157 -0.98 8.01 2.31
N GLY A 158 0.31 7.98 1.95
CA GLY A 158 1.42 8.05 2.90
C GLY A 158 1.45 9.37 3.66
N ALA A 159 1.24 10.49 2.95
CA ALA A 159 1.11 11.81 3.57
C ALA A 159 -0.12 11.88 4.50
N GLN A 160 -1.27 11.32 4.06
CA GLN A 160 -2.48 11.31 4.90
C GLN A 160 -2.35 10.37 6.11
N ALA A 161 -1.62 9.26 5.99
CA ALA A 161 -1.29 8.39 7.13
C ALA A 161 -0.46 9.15 8.18
N LEU A 162 0.54 9.94 7.76
CA LEU A 162 1.29 10.82 8.65
C LEU A 162 0.43 11.94 9.26
N ASN A 163 -0.60 12.41 8.54
CA ASN A 163 -1.61 13.30 9.11
C ASN A 163 -2.37 12.64 10.25
N MET A 164 -2.77 11.38 10.07
CA MET A 164 -3.46 10.62 11.14
C MET A 164 -2.52 10.39 12.32
N ALA A 165 -1.24 10.07 12.09
CA ALA A 165 -0.25 9.96 13.16
C ALA A 165 -0.15 11.22 14.03
N ARG A 166 -0.34 12.38 13.44
CA ARG A 166 -0.27 13.69 14.14
C ARG A 166 -1.55 14.06 14.89
N GLN A 167 -2.68 13.49 14.51
CA GLN A 167 -4.01 13.90 15.01
C GLN A 167 -4.67 12.85 15.91
N GLU A 168 -4.44 11.55 15.63
CA GLU A 168 -5.06 10.44 16.33
C GLU A 168 -4.21 9.98 17.53
N SER A 169 -4.88 9.71 18.64
CA SER A 169 -4.21 9.27 19.88
C SER A 169 -4.28 7.76 20.11
N ASP A 170 -5.15 7.04 19.39
CA ASP A 170 -5.45 5.63 19.61
C ASP A 170 -4.83 4.69 18.58
N LEU A 171 -4.20 5.21 17.53
CA LEU A 171 -3.46 4.41 16.57
C LEU A 171 -2.23 3.77 17.22
N LYS A 172 -2.00 2.48 16.92
CA LYS A 172 -0.83 1.73 17.40
C LYS A 172 0.39 1.92 16.52
N GLY A 173 0.17 2.11 15.22
CA GLY A 173 1.24 2.31 14.26
C GLY A 173 0.75 3.01 13.00
N VAL A 174 1.69 3.69 12.34
CA VAL A 174 1.47 4.33 11.05
C VAL A 174 2.66 4.03 10.16
N VAL A 175 2.40 3.62 8.91
CA VAL A 175 3.44 3.44 7.89
C VAL A 175 3.15 4.34 6.71
N SER A 176 4.13 5.16 6.34
CA SER A 176 4.11 5.96 5.12
C SER A 176 5.05 5.36 4.09
N PHE A 177 4.53 4.98 2.92
CA PHE A 177 5.33 4.57 1.77
C PHE A 177 5.38 5.72 0.77
N HIS A 178 6.58 6.20 0.46
CA HIS A 178 6.86 7.27 -0.54
C HIS A 178 5.86 8.44 -0.50
N GLY A 179 5.42 8.85 0.69
CA GLY A 179 4.52 9.98 0.87
C GLY A 179 5.27 11.25 1.26
N ASN A 180 4.71 12.41 0.91
CA ASN A 180 5.20 13.68 1.44
C ASN A 180 5.18 13.68 2.97
N LEU A 181 6.20 14.22 3.57
CA LEU A 181 6.45 14.11 5.01
C LEU A 181 5.87 15.27 5.80
N MET A 182 5.81 16.45 5.18
CA MET A 182 5.33 17.68 5.81
C MET A 182 3.87 17.94 5.45
N THR A 183 3.00 17.93 6.44
CA THR A 183 1.55 17.99 6.26
C THR A 183 0.91 19.26 6.83
N GLY A 184 1.73 20.21 7.29
CA GLY A 184 1.25 21.43 7.94
C GLY A 184 0.70 21.25 9.36
N ILE A 185 0.56 20.01 9.84
CA ILE A 185 0.07 19.70 11.19
C ILE A 185 1.26 19.40 12.09
N LYS A 186 1.29 20.04 13.25
CA LYS A 186 2.28 19.69 14.28
C LYS A 186 1.84 18.43 15.01
N PRO A 187 2.76 17.48 15.28
CA PRO A 187 2.43 16.29 16.05
C PRO A 187 2.01 16.69 17.46
N LYS A 188 0.94 16.08 17.94
CA LYS A 188 0.61 16.06 19.35
C LYS A 188 1.41 14.93 20.02
N ASN A 189 1.66 15.04 21.31
CA ASN A 189 2.28 13.96 22.06
C ASN A 189 1.34 12.74 21.99
N ASN A 190 1.75 11.74 21.23
CA ASN A 190 1.02 10.51 21.09
C ASN A 190 1.97 9.33 21.21
N LYS A 191 1.41 8.16 21.46
CA LYS A 191 2.16 6.91 21.60
C LYS A 191 2.25 6.12 20.29
N VAL A 192 1.88 6.72 19.17
CA VAL A 192 1.92 6.08 17.85
C VAL A 192 3.35 5.78 17.45
N LYS A 193 3.58 4.61 16.88
CA LYS A 193 4.87 4.26 16.27
C LYS A 193 4.79 4.55 14.77
N ILE A 194 5.75 5.32 14.27
CA ILE A 194 5.79 5.72 12.86
C ILE A 194 6.92 4.98 12.15
N LEU A 195 6.61 4.42 10.98
CA LEU A 195 7.60 3.93 10.03
C LEU A 195 7.45 4.74 8.73
N VAL A 196 8.55 5.31 8.27
CA VAL A 196 8.64 5.94 6.94
C VAL A 196 9.52 5.07 6.05
N CYS A 197 8.97 4.68 4.91
CA CYS A 197 9.66 3.99 3.83
C CYS A 197 9.78 4.95 2.65
N ASN A 198 10.95 5.58 2.50
CA ASN A 198 11.22 6.59 1.49
C ASN A 198 12.18 6.05 0.42
N GLY A 199 11.99 6.44 -0.83
CA GLY A 199 12.98 6.22 -1.89
C GLY A 199 14.06 7.29 -1.81
N ALA A 200 15.34 6.90 -1.81
CA ALA A 200 16.42 7.86 -1.72
C ALA A 200 16.53 8.78 -2.96
N ASP A 201 16.03 8.29 -4.09
CA ASP A 201 16.01 9.03 -5.36
C ASP A 201 14.63 9.60 -5.69
N ASP A 202 13.74 9.73 -4.66
CA ASP A 202 12.41 10.29 -4.81
C ASP A 202 12.46 11.81 -4.88
N SER A 203 12.29 12.37 -6.10
CA SER A 203 12.31 13.82 -6.34
C SER A 203 11.15 14.59 -5.70
N PHE A 204 10.09 13.90 -5.25
CA PHE A 204 8.96 14.52 -4.56
C PHE A 204 9.20 14.67 -3.04
N VAL A 205 10.27 14.08 -2.50
CA VAL A 205 10.62 14.15 -1.08
C VAL A 205 12.09 14.62 -0.95
N PRO A 206 12.35 15.92 -1.09
CA PRO A 206 13.71 16.46 -1.04
C PRO A 206 14.31 16.35 0.37
N GLU A 207 15.65 16.43 0.44
CA GLU A 207 16.43 16.29 1.70
C GLU A 207 15.98 17.29 2.78
N GLU A 208 15.59 18.50 2.38
CA GLU A 208 15.11 19.54 3.30
C GLU A 208 13.79 19.11 3.98
N GLU A 209 12.91 18.41 3.25
CA GLU A 209 11.67 17.88 3.80
C GLU A 209 11.95 16.74 4.78
N ILE A 210 12.91 15.86 4.45
CA ILE A 210 13.37 14.78 5.34
C ILE A 210 13.93 15.36 6.64
N ALA A 211 14.81 16.36 6.54
CA ALA A 211 15.40 17.03 7.69
C ALA A 211 14.34 17.72 8.56
N ALA A 212 13.39 18.41 7.93
CA ALA A 212 12.28 19.08 8.62
C ALA A 212 11.36 18.08 9.35
N PHE A 213 11.05 16.95 8.72
CA PHE A 213 10.27 15.87 9.33
C PHE A 213 10.98 15.32 10.58
N LYS A 214 12.25 14.92 10.45
CA LYS A 214 13.03 14.39 11.57
C LYS A 214 13.06 15.39 12.73
N LYS A 215 13.40 16.66 12.46
CA LYS A 215 13.40 17.72 13.47
C LYS A 215 12.03 17.88 14.16
N GLN A 216 10.93 17.78 13.39
CA GLN A 216 9.57 17.88 13.93
C GLN A 216 9.25 16.73 14.87
N MET A 217 9.56 15.49 14.47
CA MET A 217 9.30 14.29 15.27
C MET A 217 10.16 14.24 16.52
N ASP A 218 11.46 14.56 16.42
CA ASP A 218 12.39 14.63 17.56
C ASP A 218 11.96 15.67 18.59
N SER A 219 11.58 16.88 18.11
CA SER A 219 11.10 17.95 18.99
C SER A 219 9.82 17.57 19.74
N ALA A 220 8.94 16.79 19.13
CA ALA A 220 7.70 16.32 19.72
C ALA A 220 7.88 15.00 20.51
N LYS A 221 9.09 14.43 20.52
CA LYS A 221 9.42 13.13 21.14
C LYS A 221 8.53 11.99 20.64
N VAL A 222 8.20 12.01 19.34
CA VAL A 222 7.44 10.95 18.67
C VAL A 222 8.39 9.84 18.27
N SER A 223 8.04 8.59 18.54
CA SER A 223 8.82 7.42 18.13
C SER A 223 8.65 7.17 16.62
N TYR A 224 9.74 7.20 15.87
CA TYR A 224 9.73 6.89 14.44
C TYR A 224 10.97 6.11 14.00
N THR A 225 10.82 5.38 12.91
CA THR A 225 11.90 4.79 12.11
C THR A 225 11.80 5.37 10.70
N PHE A 226 12.93 5.82 10.16
CA PHE A 226 13.02 6.36 8.81
C PHE A 226 13.97 5.50 7.98
N ASN A 227 13.42 4.77 7.00
CA ASN A 227 14.18 3.98 6.05
C ASN A 227 14.25 4.72 4.72
N ASN A 228 15.46 5.06 4.29
CA ASN A 228 15.72 5.67 2.99
C ASN A 228 16.35 4.60 2.07
N TYR A 229 15.57 4.07 1.14
CA TYR A 229 15.98 2.95 0.29
C TYR A 229 16.83 3.47 -0.87
N PRO A 230 18.11 3.05 -1.01
CA PRO A 230 18.95 3.47 -2.13
C PRO A 230 18.38 2.98 -3.45
N ASN A 231 18.63 3.74 -4.53
CA ASN A 231 18.20 3.44 -5.89
C ASN A 231 16.68 3.22 -6.04
N SER A 232 15.90 3.85 -5.17
CA SER A 232 14.44 3.76 -5.17
C SER A 232 13.83 5.14 -5.43
N VAL A 233 12.98 5.22 -6.44
CA VAL A 233 12.26 6.43 -6.84
C VAL A 233 10.86 6.47 -6.23
N HIS A 234 10.06 7.48 -6.57
CA HIS A 234 8.65 7.56 -6.16
C HIS A 234 7.85 6.31 -6.61
N SER A 235 6.89 5.91 -5.79
CA SER A 235 6.03 4.72 -6.05
C SER A 235 6.78 3.38 -6.16
N PHE A 236 7.99 3.25 -5.61
CA PHE A 236 8.80 2.03 -5.67
C PHE A 236 8.11 0.77 -5.12
N THR A 237 7.03 0.92 -4.37
CA THR A 237 6.24 -0.21 -3.85
C THR A 237 5.22 -0.74 -4.85
N ASN A 238 4.93 0.01 -5.92
CA ASN A 238 3.94 -0.36 -6.92
C ASN A 238 4.62 -0.99 -8.15
N PRO A 239 4.44 -2.31 -8.40
CA PRO A 239 5.09 -2.98 -9.53
C PRO A 239 4.69 -2.45 -10.91
N ALA A 240 3.55 -1.74 -10.99
CA ALA A 240 3.09 -1.11 -12.24
C ALA A 240 3.67 0.31 -12.44
N SER A 241 4.41 0.83 -11.47
CA SER A 241 5.09 2.12 -11.58
C SER A 241 6.41 1.92 -12.32
N THR A 242 6.57 2.59 -13.46
CA THR A 242 7.77 2.57 -14.30
C THR A 242 8.48 3.91 -14.24
#